data_3cd982affb7544f0ec91c22ea30c198f
#
_entry.id   3cd982affb7544f0ec91c22ea30c198f
#
_cell.length_a   1.000
_cell.length_b   1.000
_cell.length_c   1.000
_cell.angle_alpha   90.00
_cell.angle_beta   90.00
_cell.angle_gamma   90.00
#
_symmetry.space_group_name_H-M   'P 1'
#
loop_
_entity.id
_entity.type
_entity.pdbx_description
1 polymer ?
#
loop_
_entity_poly.entity_id
_entity_poly.type
_entity_poly.pdbx_seq_one_letter_code
_entity_poly.pdbx_strand_id
1 'polypeptide(L)'
;MLLGDVFRLFSWLTSLVGASKTVASSSSENAISRSVFLSRTALLLGGLMLGGFVWGTTNRYRYNIKKLRLAIKGLPDALKGLKIVQISDIHSGSFDNKEAVAHGVAQIMEQHPDLILFTGDIVNDRASELEPYMDIFSRLKAPLGVFSTLGNHDYGDYVQWENAAAKIQNLETLKGYHKQMGWQLLMNEHVILEKGGASFALLGVENWSAKARFPKHGQLQKAYEGLGAQALPLKILMSHDPSHWDAQIRSSYPDIDLTLSGHTHGMQFGIELPWMKWSPVQYMYKQWAGLYSDGQQHLYVNRGFGFLGYQGRLGILPEITVIELA
;
A
#
# COMPACT_ATOMS: atom_id res chain seq x y z
N MET A 1 -27.81 -19.84 -9.12
CA MET A 1 -27.16 -19.87 -10.43
C MET A 1 -25.67 -20.23 -10.34
N LEU A 2 -24.84 -19.55 -9.56
CA LEU A 2 -23.38 -19.79 -9.49
C LEU A 2 -22.94 -21.22 -9.12
N LEU A 3 -23.60 -21.90 -8.18
CA LEU A 3 -23.27 -23.28 -7.77
C LEU A 3 -23.52 -24.31 -8.89
N GLY A 4 -24.57 -24.11 -9.70
CA GLY A 4 -24.86 -24.97 -10.85
C GLY A 4 -23.85 -24.84 -11.99
N ASP A 5 -23.31 -23.63 -12.19
CA ASP A 5 -22.33 -23.38 -13.23
C ASP A 5 -20.95 -23.90 -12.83
N VAL A 6 -20.59 -23.81 -11.57
CA VAL A 6 -19.37 -24.45 -11.00
C VAL A 6 -19.45 -25.97 -11.14
N PHE A 7 -20.62 -26.56 -10.88
CA PHE A 7 -20.80 -28.02 -11.03
C PHE A 7 -20.73 -28.47 -12.50
N ARG A 8 -21.29 -27.66 -13.42
CA ARG A 8 -21.18 -27.91 -14.88
C ARG A 8 -19.76 -27.78 -15.39
N LEU A 9 -19.04 -26.76 -14.93
CA LEU A 9 -17.62 -26.58 -15.26
C LEU A 9 -16.78 -27.75 -14.74
N PHE A 10 -17.03 -28.22 -13.51
CA PHE A 10 -16.33 -29.35 -12.92
C PHE A 10 -16.65 -30.66 -13.65
N SER A 11 -17.92 -30.91 -14.03
CA SER A 11 -18.29 -32.10 -14.81
C SER A 11 -17.75 -32.05 -16.23
N TRP A 12 -17.67 -30.87 -16.85
CA TRP A 12 -17.04 -30.68 -18.16
C TRP A 12 -15.52 -30.91 -18.08
N LEU A 13 -14.83 -30.41 -17.06
CA LEU A 13 -13.42 -30.66 -16.81
C LEU A 13 -13.13 -32.13 -16.56
N THR A 14 -13.99 -32.85 -15.83
CA THR A 14 -13.84 -34.30 -15.60
C THR A 14 -14.11 -35.11 -16.88
N SER A 15 -15.01 -34.65 -17.77
CA SER A 15 -15.26 -35.28 -19.06
C SER A 15 -14.07 -35.16 -20.01
N LEU A 16 -13.34 -34.03 -19.98
CA LEU A 16 -12.10 -33.85 -20.75
C LEU A 16 -10.98 -34.80 -20.28
N VAL A 17 -10.98 -35.19 -19.02
CA VAL A 17 -10.03 -36.19 -18.47
C VAL A 17 -10.47 -37.61 -18.79
N GLY A 18 -11.78 -37.85 -18.95
CA GLY A 18 -12.37 -39.17 -19.22
C GLY A 18 -12.43 -39.58 -20.71
N ALA A 19 -12.29 -38.63 -21.65
CA ALA A 19 -12.52 -38.87 -23.09
C ALA A 19 -11.32 -39.51 -23.84
N SER A 20 -10.35 -40.10 -23.14
CA SER A 20 -9.23 -40.79 -23.76
C SER A 20 -9.27 -42.30 -23.52
N LYS A 21 -10.38 -42.92 -23.89
CA LYS A 21 -10.42 -44.40 -24.08
C LYS A 21 -10.87 -44.68 -25.50
N THR A 22 -9.91 -44.97 -26.36
CA THR A 22 -9.86 -46.03 -27.37
C THR A 22 -8.87 -45.64 -28.45
N VAL A 23 -7.64 -46.09 -28.33
CA VAL A 23 -6.87 -46.76 -29.44
C VAL A 23 -5.86 -47.64 -28.73
N ALA A 24 -6.10 -48.93 -28.78
CA ALA A 24 -5.12 -49.93 -28.36
C ALA A 24 -4.08 -50.09 -29.48
N SER A 25 -2.81 -49.82 -29.18
CA SER A 25 -1.68 -50.47 -29.81
C SER A 25 -0.54 -50.58 -28.82
N SER A 26 -0.06 -51.78 -28.69
CA SER A 26 0.92 -52.34 -27.81
C SER A 26 2.24 -51.58 -27.65
N SER A 27 2.80 -51.75 -26.45
CA SER A 27 4.19 -51.54 -26.03
C SER A 27 4.57 -50.16 -25.52
N SER A 28 4.53 -50.09 -24.29
CA SER A 28 5.27 -49.47 -23.17
C SER A 28 4.31 -49.03 -22.06
N GLU A 29 4.15 -49.88 -21.09
CA GLU A 29 3.46 -49.58 -19.82
C GLU A 29 4.13 -48.36 -19.21
N ASN A 30 3.34 -47.30 -19.03
CA ASN A 30 3.63 -46.03 -18.32
C ASN A 30 4.01 -44.78 -19.09
N ALA A 31 3.96 -44.70 -20.42
CA ALA A 31 4.18 -43.42 -21.12
C ALA A 31 2.89 -42.62 -21.21
N ILE A 32 2.76 -41.55 -20.40
CA ILE A 32 1.70 -40.56 -20.50
C ILE A 32 1.90 -39.74 -21.79
N SER A 33 0.88 -39.62 -22.65
CA SER A 33 0.99 -38.76 -23.85
C SER A 33 1.28 -37.31 -23.45
N ARG A 34 2.02 -36.56 -24.31
CA ARG A 34 2.36 -35.14 -24.05
C ARG A 34 1.11 -34.28 -23.78
N SER A 35 0.01 -34.51 -24.50
CA SER A 35 -1.23 -33.78 -24.32
C SER A 35 -1.85 -34.04 -22.95
N VAL A 36 -1.88 -35.28 -22.50
CA VAL A 36 -2.39 -35.66 -21.18
C VAL A 36 -1.49 -35.09 -20.06
N PHE A 37 -0.18 -35.15 -20.23
CA PHE A 37 0.76 -34.52 -19.29
C PHE A 37 0.53 -33.00 -19.17
N LEU A 38 0.48 -32.27 -20.30
CA LEU A 38 0.26 -30.83 -20.34
C LEU A 38 -1.11 -30.45 -19.72
N SER A 39 -2.17 -31.19 -20.07
CA SER A 39 -3.51 -30.94 -19.53
C SER A 39 -3.57 -31.14 -18.01
N ARG A 40 -2.99 -32.24 -17.50
CA ARG A 40 -2.93 -32.50 -16.05
C ARG A 40 -2.09 -31.46 -15.32
N THR A 41 -0.95 -31.06 -15.89
CA THR A 41 -0.10 -30.01 -15.33
C THR A 41 -0.83 -28.66 -15.31
N ALA A 42 -1.51 -28.29 -16.39
CA ALA A 42 -2.30 -27.06 -16.44
C ALA A 42 -3.46 -27.05 -15.42
N LEU A 43 -4.17 -28.18 -15.27
CA LEU A 43 -5.24 -28.33 -14.26
C LEU A 43 -4.68 -28.25 -12.84
N LEU A 44 -3.55 -28.87 -12.56
CA LEU A 44 -2.88 -28.81 -11.26
C LEU A 44 -2.45 -27.38 -10.93
N LEU A 45 -1.75 -26.72 -11.84
CA LEU A 45 -1.27 -25.35 -11.65
C LEU A 45 -2.44 -24.35 -11.52
N GLY A 46 -3.45 -24.50 -12.38
CA GLY A 46 -4.68 -23.67 -12.29
C GLY A 46 -5.43 -23.89 -10.98
N GLY A 47 -5.55 -25.14 -10.54
CA GLY A 47 -6.17 -25.48 -9.26
C GLY A 47 -5.40 -24.94 -8.05
N LEU A 48 -4.07 -25.04 -8.07
CA LEU A 48 -3.20 -24.48 -7.03
C LEU A 48 -3.30 -22.93 -6.99
N MET A 49 -3.31 -22.30 -8.15
CA MET A 49 -3.46 -20.84 -8.23
C MET A 49 -4.83 -20.39 -7.71
N LEU A 50 -5.92 -21.02 -8.15
CA LEU A 50 -7.26 -20.73 -7.68
C LEU A 50 -7.39 -20.96 -6.17
N GLY A 51 -6.92 -22.09 -5.67
CA GLY A 51 -6.86 -22.39 -4.25
C GLY A 51 -6.04 -21.38 -3.46
N GLY A 52 -4.92 -20.93 -4.03
CA GLY A 52 -4.10 -19.86 -3.47
C GLY A 52 -4.86 -18.53 -3.36
N PHE A 53 -5.58 -18.12 -4.41
CA PHE A 53 -6.42 -16.90 -4.34
C PHE A 53 -7.54 -17.02 -3.32
N VAL A 54 -8.23 -18.17 -3.24
CA VAL A 54 -9.24 -18.42 -2.20
C VAL A 54 -8.61 -18.35 -0.82
N TRP A 55 -7.48 -19.00 -0.60
CA TRP A 55 -6.75 -18.90 0.67
C TRP A 55 -6.29 -17.46 0.96
N GLY A 56 -5.88 -16.70 -0.05
CA GLY A 56 -5.47 -15.31 0.07
C GLY A 56 -6.55 -14.40 0.67
N THR A 57 -7.84 -14.73 0.49
CA THR A 57 -8.94 -13.96 1.10
C THR A 57 -8.93 -14.02 2.62
N THR A 58 -8.39 -15.08 3.22
CA THR A 58 -8.24 -15.22 4.66
C THR A 58 -7.11 -14.35 5.24
N ASN A 59 -6.19 -13.88 4.37
CA ASN A 59 -5.02 -13.11 4.78
C ASN A 59 -5.23 -11.58 4.73
N ARG A 60 -6.36 -11.09 4.23
CA ARG A 60 -6.60 -9.66 3.96
C ARG A 60 -6.56 -8.74 5.18
N TYR A 61 -6.73 -9.29 6.38
CA TYR A 61 -6.60 -8.62 7.67
C TYR A 61 -5.45 -9.16 8.53
N ARG A 62 -4.58 -9.97 7.94
CA ARG A 62 -3.39 -10.49 8.62
C ARG A 62 -2.26 -9.47 8.54
N TYR A 63 -2.32 -8.45 9.38
CA TYR A 63 -1.35 -7.37 9.40
C TYR A 63 0.05 -7.86 9.75
N ASN A 64 1.02 -7.47 8.93
CA ASN A 64 2.43 -7.77 9.11
C ASN A 64 3.16 -6.50 9.60
N ILE A 65 3.66 -6.53 10.83
CA ILE A 65 4.40 -5.42 11.40
C ILE A 65 5.85 -5.51 10.94
N LYS A 66 6.25 -4.61 10.04
CA LYS A 66 7.62 -4.48 9.55
C LYS A 66 8.37 -3.45 10.40
N LYS A 67 9.35 -3.91 11.17
CA LYS A 67 10.20 -3.03 11.98
C LYS A 67 11.54 -2.84 11.29
N LEU A 68 11.97 -1.59 11.16
CA LEU A 68 13.29 -1.27 10.68
C LEU A 68 13.93 -0.17 11.52
N ARG A 69 15.24 -0.25 11.68
CA ARG A 69 16.06 0.79 12.25
C ARG A 69 16.78 1.49 11.10
N LEU A 70 16.55 2.80 10.97
CA LEU A 70 17.08 3.58 9.85
C LEU A 70 18.11 4.57 10.36
N ALA A 71 19.35 4.40 9.91
CA ALA A 71 20.41 5.33 10.22
C ALA A 71 20.30 6.56 9.31
N ILE A 72 20.16 7.74 9.90
CA ILE A 72 20.19 9.05 9.21
C ILE A 72 21.50 9.74 9.56
N LYS A 73 22.26 10.11 8.54
CA LYS A 73 23.54 10.76 8.76
C LYS A 73 23.37 12.14 9.37
N GLY A 74 24.08 12.40 10.46
CA GLY A 74 24.02 13.68 11.18
C GLY A 74 22.76 13.87 12.01
N LEU A 75 21.98 12.81 12.25
CA LEU A 75 20.81 12.88 13.11
C LEU A 75 21.20 13.30 14.54
N PRO A 76 20.60 14.38 15.09
CA PRO A 76 20.81 14.78 16.48
C PRO A 76 20.40 13.70 17.46
N ASP A 77 21.08 13.60 18.60
CA ASP A 77 20.77 12.63 19.64
C ASP A 77 19.32 12.74 20.13
N ALA A 78 18.75 13.94 20.15
CA ALA A 78 17.35 14.18 20.53
C ALA A 78 16.32 13.51 19.59
N LEU A 79 16.69 13.25 18.35
CA LEU A 79 15.85 12.57 17.34
C LEU A 79 16.15 11.07 17.23
N LYS A 80 17.22 10.57 17.85
CA LYS A 80 17.50 9.13 17.89
C LYS A 80 16.41 8.41 18.69
N GLY A 81 15.98 7.28 18.17
CA GLY A 81 14.85 6.53 18.72
C GLY A 81 13.48 7.13 18.40
N LEU A 82 13.40 8.18 17.55
CA LEU A 82 12.12 8.66 17.02
C LEU A 82 11.42 7.51 16.29
N LYS A 83 10.25 7.12 16.82
CA LYS A 83 9.48 6.00 16.30
C LYS A 83 8.34 6.50 15.44
N ILE A 84 8.45 6.26 14.15
CA ILE A 84 7.45 6.62 13.14
C ILE A 84 6.69 5.36 12.76
N VAL A 85 5.36 5.41 12.82
CA VAL A 85 4.53 4.38 12.21
C VAL A 85 3.97 4.92 10.90
N GLN A 86 4.26 4.22 9.80
CA GLN A 86 3.66 4.48 8.51
C GLN A 86 2.56 3.46 8.21
N ILE A 87 1.42 3.95 7.76
CA ILE A 87 0.34 3.19 7.12
C ILE A 87 -0.01 3.86 5.79
N SER A 88 -0.56 3.10 4.86
CA SER A 88 -0.93 3.55 3.53
C SER A 88 -2.08 2.73 2.97
N ASP A 89 -2.75 3.22 1.94
CA ASP A 89 -3.65 2.42 1.12
C ASP A 89 -4.68 1.66 1.98
N ILE A 90 -5.49 2.39 2.73
CA ILE A 90 -6.53 1.83 3.61
C ILE A 90 -7.67 1.26 2.76
N HIS A 91 -8.12 1.99 1.72
CA HIS A 91 -9.21 1.56 0.85
C HIS A 91 -10.44 1.09 1.64
N SER A 92 -10.96 1.97 2.49
CA SER A 92 -12.06 1.67 3.42
C SER A 92 -13.31 1.10 2.76
N GLY A 93 -13.57 1.45 1.50
CA GLY A 93 -14.67 0.89 0.71
C GLY A 93 -14.55 -0.61 0.40
N SER A 94 -13.36 -1.20 0.62
CA SER A 94 -13.15 -2.64 0.45
C SER A 94 -13.38 -3.44 1.73
N PHE A 95 -13.46 -2.80 2.89
CA PHE A 95 -13.59 -3.49 4.17
C PHE A 95 -15.00 -4.04 4.42
N ASP A 96 -15.06 -5.21 5.02
CA ASP A 96 -16.29 -5.90 5.42
C ASP A 96 -16.26 -6.41 6.88
N ASN A 97 -15.18 -6.14 7.62
CA ASN A 97 -14.99 -6.60 9.00
C ASN A 97 -14.39 -5.51 9.87
N LYS A 98 -15.24 -4.78 10.62
CA LYS A 98 -14.84 -3.68 11.50
C LYS A 98 -13.93 -4.12 12.65
N GLU A 99 -14.17 -5.29 13.20
CA GLU A 99 -13.39 -5.85 14.31
C GLU A 99 -11.97 -6.13 13.87
N ALA A 100 -11.79 -6.66 12.67
CA ALA A 100 -10.45 -6.92 12.10
C ALA A 100 -9.70 -5.61 11.81
N VAL A 101 -10.39 -4.57 11.32
CA VAL A 101 -9.81 -3.22 11.13
C VAL A 101 -9.43 -2.61 12.48
N ALA A 102 -10.32 -2.69 13.49
CA ALA A 102 -10.04 -2.20 14.84
C ALA A 102 -8.85 -2.92 15.48
N HIS A 103 -8.71 -4.24 15.26
CA HIS A 103 -7.53 -4.98 15.69
C HIS A 103 -6.24 -4.46 15.02
N GLY A 104 -6.27 -4.16 13.71
CA GLY A 104 -5.12 -3.55 13.02
C GLY A 104 -4.74 -2.20 13.62
N VAL A 105 -5.73 -1.34 13.92
CA VAL A 105 -5.49 -0.05 14.60
C VAL A 105 -4.92 -0.25 16.00
N ALA A 106 -5.41 -1.24 16.77
CA ALA A 106 -4.83 -1.58 18.08
C ALA A 106 -3.37 -1.99 17.95
N GLN A 107 -3.01 -2.83 16.97
CA GLN A 107 -1.63 -3.23 16.70
C GLN A 107 -0.71 -2.04 16.37
N ILE A 108 -1.22 -0.99 15.70
CA ILE A 108 -0.48 0.26 15.47
C ILE A 108 -0.19 0.94 16.81
N MET A 109 -1.19 1.10 17.66
CA MET A 109 -1.07 1.78 18.93
C MET A 109 -0.15 1.02 19.92
N GLU A 110 -0.15 -0.32 19.86
CA GLU A 110 0.79 -1.17 20.63
C GLU A 110 2.27 -0.94 20.27
N GLN A 111 2.57 -0.33 19.11
CA GLN A 111 3.95 0.02 18.78
C GLN A 111 4.43 1.28 19.51
N HIS A 112 3.56 2.00 20.21
CA HIS A 112 3.87 3.25 20.91
C HIS A 112 4.55 4.27 19.98
N PRO A 113 3.91 4.69 18.88
CA PRO A 113 4.50 5.64 17.93
C PRO A 113 4.68 7.02 18.55
N ASP A 114 5.79 7.69 18.23
CA ASP A 114 5.94 9.14 18.46
C ASP A 114 5.18 9.94 17.38
N LEU A 115 5.08 9.39 16.18
CA LEU A 115 4.51 10.03 15.00
C LEU A 115 3.82 8.96 14.13
N ILE A 116 2.62 9.25 13.64
CA ILE A 116 1.92 8.38 12.68
C ILE A 116 1.77 9.12 11.35
N LEU A 117 2.16 8.47 10.25
CA LEU A 117 2.12 9.02 8.90
C LEU A 117 1.28 8.12 7.99
N PHE A 118 0.26 8.71 7.40
CA PHE A 118 -0.61 8.07 6.41
C PHE A 118 -0.32 8.60 5.02
N THR A 119 0.07 7.71 4.10
CA THR A 119 0.58 8.09 2.79
C THR A 119 -0.42 7.95 1.64
N GLY A 120 -1.73 8.14 1.91
CA GLY A 120 -2.78 8.27 0.89
C GLY A 120 -3.57 7.00 0.61
N ASP A 121 -4.62 7.15 -0.20
CA ASP A 121 -5.62 6.15 -0.57
C ASP A 121 -6.41 5.64 0.64
N ILE A 122 -7.16 6.55 1.31
CA ILE A 122 -8.00 6.19 2.45
C ILE A 122 -9.33 5.56 2.01
N VAL A 123 -9.82 5.92 0.83
CA VAL A 123 -11.05 5.39 0.21
C VAL A 123 -10.74 4.72 -1.13
N ASN A 124 -11.72 4.02 -1.71
CA ASN A 124 -11.63 3.56 -3.09
C ASN A 124 -11.95 4.72 -4.05
N ASP A 125 -13.05 5.48 -3.76
CA ASP A 125 -13.52 6.58 -4.60
C ASP A 125 -14.36 7.60 -3.82
N ARG A 126 -15.15 7.17 -2.84
CA ARG A 126 -16.17 7.98 -2.19
C ARG A 126 -15.87 8.21 -0.72
N ALA A 127 -15.98 9.46 -0.27
CA ALA A 127 -15.79 9.82 1.13
C ALA A 127 -16.68 9.00 2.08
N SER A 128 -17.91 8.69 1.67
CA SER A 128 -18.86 7.88 2.45
C SER A 128 -18.36 6.48 2.79
N GLU A 129 -17.40 5.95 2.05
CA GLU A 129 -16.78 4.64 2.33
C GLU A 129 -16.01 4.64 3.66
N LEU A 130 -15.55 5.81 4.10
CA LEU A 130 -14.80 5.96 5.34
C LEU A 130 -15.72 6.08 6.58
N GLU A 131 -16.95 6.56 6.41
CA GLU A 131 -17.87 6.84 7.52
C GLU A 131 -18.01 5.69 8.53
N PRO A 132 -18.18 4.42 8.08
CA PRO A 132 -18.31 3.30 9.00
C PRO A 132 -17.08 3.00 9.86
N TYR A 133 -15.92 3.59 9.52
CA TYR A 133 -14.61 3.30 10.12
C TYR A 133 -13.97 4.50 10.81
N MET A 134 -14.59 5.69 10.75
CA MET A 134 -14.06 6.92 11.33
C MET A 134 -13.77 6.81 12.82
N ASP A 135 -14.66 6.16 13.58
CA ASP A 135 -14.49 5.92 15.01
C ASP A 135 -13.29 5.02 15.34
N ILE A 136 -12.97 4.11 14.42
CA ILE A 136 -11.82 3.20 14.55
C ILE A 136 -10.53 3.97 14.28
N PHE A 137 -10.43 4.66 13.13
CA PHE A 137 -9.23 5.41 12.75
C PHE A 137 -8.98 6.65 13.61
N SER A 138 -10.02 7.24 14.23
CA SER A 138 -9.87 8.31 15.23
C SER A 138 -9.11 7.91 16.50
N ARG A 139 -8.92 6.59 16.71
CA ARG A 139 -8.13 6.06 17.84
C ARG A 139 -6.63 6.16 17.60
N LEU A 140 -6.19 6.38 16.35
CA LEU A 140 -4.79 6.62 16.03
C LEU A 140 -4.37 7.96 16.62
N LYS A 141 -3.40 7.94 17.53
CA LYS A 141 -2.85 9.12 18.21
C LYS A 141 -1.37 8.92 18.48
N ALA A 142 -0.62 9.99 18.37
CA ALA A 142 0.79 9.99 18.71
C ALA A 142 1.20 11.34 19.31
N PRO A 143 2.24 11.42 20.16
CA PRO A 143 2.68 12.66 20.79
C PRO A 143 2.98 13.80 19.80
N LEU A 144 3.58 13.49 18.66
CA LEU A 144 3.88 14.46 17.60
C LEU A 144 2.72 14.60 16.57
N GLY A 145 1.65 13.83 16.73
CA GLY A 145 0.46 13.91 15.89
C GLY A 145 0.32 12.76 14.88
N VAL A 146 -0.79 12.83 14.15
CA VAL A 146 -1.11 11.97 13.00
C VAL A 146 -1.22 12.87 11.78
N PHE A 147 -0.38 12.61 10.78
CA PHE A 147 -0.37 13.38 9.54
C PHE A 147 -0.72 12.49 8.36
N SER A 148 -1.35 13.07 7.38
CA SER A 148 -1.83 12.37 6.20
C SER A 148 -1.55 13.13 4.91
N THR A 149 -1.55 12.45 3.79
CA THR A 149 -1.61 13.03 2.45
C THR A 149 -2.62 12.27 1.61
N LEU A 150 -2.95 12.75 0.42
CA LEU A 150 -3.88 12.09 -0.50
C LEU A 150 -3.15 11.21 -1.50
N GLY A 151 -3.75 10.06 -1.82
CA GLY A 151 -3.37 9.21 -2.93
C GLY A 151 -4.29 9.43 -4.15
N ASN A 152 -4.11 8.64 -5.19
CA ASN A 152 -4.86 8.82 -6.44
C ASN A 152 -6.35 8.42 -6.33
N HIS A 153 -6.71 7.51 -5.45
CA HIS A 153 -8.09 7.11 -5.22
C HIS A 153 -8.91 8.15 -4.46
N ASP A 154 -8.27 8.96 -3.64
CA ASP A 154 -8.94 9.95 -2.80
C ASP A 154 -9.63 11.07 -3.60
N TYR A 155 -9.28 11.24 -4.89
CA TYR A 155 -9.91 12.21 -5.78
C TYR A 155 -11.20 11.70 -6.44
N GLY A 156 -11.55 10.42 -6.30
CA GLY A 156 -12.75 9.83 -6.88
C GLY A 156 -12.74 9.82 -8.42
N ASP A 157 -11.57 9.58 -9.01
CA ASP A 157 -11.39 9.60 -10.48
C ASP A 157 -11.87 8.33 -11.18
N TYR A 158 -12.15 7.25 -10.43
CA TYR A 158 -12.43 5.93 -11.00
C TYR A 158 -13.91 5.56 -11.01
N VAL A 159 -14.79 6.48 -10.59
CA VAL A 159 -16.25 6.33 -10.63
C VAL A 159 -16.91 7.48 -11.38
N GLN A 160 -18.12 7.22 -11.87
CA GLN A 160 -18.93 8.27 -12.47
C GLN A 160 -19.62 9.10 -11.37
N TRP A 161 -19.64 10.40 -11.57
CA TRP A 161 -20.31 11.38 -10.73
C TRP A 161 -21.50 11.99 -11.48
N GLU A 162 -22.54 12.37 -10.76
CA GLU A 162 -23.70 13.05 -11.36
C GLU A 162 -23.28 14.34 -12.08
N ASN A 163 -22.35 15.07 -11.49
CA ASN A 163 -21.77 16.28 -12.04
C ASN A 163 -20.42 16.60 -11.38
N ALA A 164 -19.70 17.59 -11.90
CA ALA A 164 -18.40 18.00 -11.37
C ALA A 164 -18.49 18.56 -9.92
N ALA A 165 -19.60 19.21 -9.56
CA ALA A 165 -19.78 19.74 -8.21
C ALA A 165 -19.88 18.60 -7.17
N ALA A 166 -20.57 17.50 -7.50
CA ALA A 166 -20.66 16.32 -6.62
C ALA A 166 -19.28 15.72 -6.35
N LYS A 167 -18.41 15.65 -7.36
CA LYS A 167 -17.02 15.18 -7.20
C LYS A 167 -16.19 16.09 -6.30
N ILE A 168 -16.29 17.42 -6.51
CA ILE A 168 -15.60 18.41 -5.68
C ILE A 168 -16.09 18.29 -4.22
N GLN A 169 -17.41 18.20 -4.02
CA GLN A 169 -17.99 18.05 -2.68
C GLN A 169 -17.52 16.78 -1.99
N ASN A 170 -17.38 15.68 -2.71
CA ASN A 170 -16.85 14.43 -2.18
C ASN A 170 -15.41 14.60 -1.63
N LEU A 171 -14.54 15.27 -2.39
CA LEU A 171 -13.17 15.53 -1.96
C LEU A 171 -13.14 16.46 -0.73
N GLU A 172 -13.95 17.52 -0.71
CA GLU A 172 -14.03 18.42 0.45
C GLU A 172 -14.58 17.70 1.69
N THR A 173 -15.54 16.80 1.51
CA THR A 173 -16.04 15.92 2.59
C THR A 173 -14.94 15.04 3.13
N LEU A 174 -14.16 14.39 2.25
CA LEU A 174 -13.05 13.53 2.63
C LEU A 174 -11.98 14.30 3.43
N LYS A 175 -11.60 15.50 2.98
CA LYS A 175 -10.70 16.41 3.73
C LYS A 175 -11.26 16.73 5.13
N GLY A 176 -12.57 16.97 5.22
CA GLY A 176 -13.26 17.17 6.47
C GLY A 176 -13.17 15.96 7.41
N TYR A 177 -13.21 14.76 6.89
CA TYR A 177 -13.07 13.52 7.67
C TYR A 177 -11.68 13.35 8.27
N HIS A 178 -10.60 13.67 7.54
CA HIS A 178 -9.26 13.70 8.13
C HIS A 178 -9.22 14.60 9.38
N LYS A 179 -9.75 15.81 9.27
CA LYS A 179 -9.83 16.74 10.40
C LYS A 179 -10.68 16.21 11.56
N GLN A 180 -11.83 15.58 11.26
CA GLN A 180 -12.72 15.00 12.28
C GLN A 180 -12.07 13.84 13.03
N MET A 181 -11.25 13.04 12.36
CA MET A 181 -10.45 11.97 12.98
C MET A 181 -9.27 12.52 13.81
N GLY A 182 -8.99 13.83 13.72
CA GLY A 182 -7.85 14.46 14.38
C GLY A 182 -6.53 14.29 13.61
N TRP A 183 -6.60 13.98 12.31
CA TRP A 183 -5.44 13.90 11.44
C TRP A 183 -5.19 15.23 10.74
N GLN A 184 -3.94 15.65 10.66
CA GLN A 184 -3.54 16.81 9.89
C GLN A 184 -3.21 16.40 8.46
N LEU A 185 -4.06 16.83 7.51
CA LEU A 185 -3.87 16.57 6.10
C LEU A 185 -2.92 17.62 5.52
N LEU A 186 -1.80 17.18 4.97
CA LEU A 186 -0.81 18.03 4.29
C LEU A 186 -1.04 17.96 2.78
N MET A 187 -1.28 19.11 2.16
CA MET A 187 -1.59 19.25 0.73
C MET A 187 -0.62 20.23 0.06
N ASN A 188 0.55 19.73 -0.37
CA ASN A 188 1.64 20.54 -0.93
C ASN A 188 2.16 21.59 0.07
N GLU A 189 2.40 21.17 1.29
CA GLU A 189 2.87 21.99 2.39
C GLU A 189 3.76 21.22 3.34
N HIS A 190 4.39 21.90 4.28
CA HIS A 190 5.17 21.29 5.33
C HIS A 190 4.82 21.84 6.71
N VAL A 191 5.21 21.10 7.73
CA VAL A 191 5.20 21.53 9.14
C VAL A 191 6.56 21.27 9.75
N ILE A 192 6.93 22.12 10.71
CA ILE A 192 8.11 21.90 11.55
C ILE A 192 7.66 21.24 12.85
N LEU A 193 8.20 20.06 13.12
CA LEU A 193 7.97 19.29 14.32
C LEU A 193 9.20 19.37 15.22
N GLU A 194 8.98 19.23 16.54
CA GLU A 194 10.05 19.29 17.52
C GLU A 194 10.00 18.09 18.45
N LYS A 195 11.16 17.49 18.74
CA LYS A 195 11.32 16.45 19.77
C LYS A 195 12.65 16.67 20.48
N GLY A 196 12.59 16.78 21.81
CA GLY A 196 13.80 16.90 22.65
C GLY A 196 14.64 18.15 22.35
N GLY A 197 14.02 19.24 21.87
CA GLY A 197 14.72 20.49 21.51
C GLY A 197 15.34 20.48 20.10
N ALA A 198 15.18 19.41 19.32
CA ALA A 198 15.58 19.36 17.91
C ALA A 198 14.37 19.43 16.98
N SER A 199 14.44 20.36 16.02
CA SER A 199 13.38 20.54 15.01
C SER A 199 13.67 19.75 13.73
N PHE A 200 12.62 19.26 13.06
CA PHE A 200 12.72 18.62 11.75
C PHE A 200 11.50 18.94 10.88
N ALA A 201 11.64 18.81 9.57
CA ALA A 201 10.54 19.08 8.66
C ALA A 201 9.79 17.79 8.28
N LEU A 202 8.46 17.89 8.29
CA LEU A 202 7.56 16.91 7.68
C LEU A 202 6.84 17.57 6.51
N LEU A 203 7.08 17.08 5.30
CA LEU A 203 6.43 17.54 4.07
C LEU A 203 5.34 16.55 3.67
N GLY A 204 4.23 17.07 3.14
CA GLY A 204 3.20 16.26 2.49
C GLY A 204 2.84 16.85 1.14
N VAL A 205 2.85 16.01 0.11
CA VAL A 205 2.39 16.39 -1.22
C VAL A 205 1.16 15.59 -1.61
N GLU A 206 0.27 16.24 -2.36
CA GLU A 206 -0.84 15.56 -3.01
C GLU A 206 -0.34 14.49 -3.98
N ASN A 207 -1.24 13.65 -4.50
CA ASN A 207 -0.81 12.59 -5.43
C ASN A 207 0.00 13.15 -6.59
N TRP A 208 1.18 12.58 -6.81
CA TRP A 208 2.03 12.85 -7.94
C TRP A 208 2.61 11.55 -8.48
N SER A 209 2.48 11.30 -9.77
CA SER A 209 2.98 10.09 -10.42
C SER A 209 3.77 10.42 -11.68
N ALA A 210 4.86 9.70 -11.92
CA ALA A 210 5.55 9.71 -13.21
C ALA A 210 4.79 8.91 -14.29
N LYS A 211 3.79 8.12 -13.89
CA LYS A 211 2.97 7.33 -14.80
C LYS A 211 1.82 8.17 -15.35
N ALA A 212 1.74 8.31 -16.68
CA ALA A 212 0.81 9.21 -17.35
C ALA A 212 -0.70 8.98 -17.03
N ARG A 213 -1.05 7.77 -16.58
CA ARG A 213 -2.43 7.41 -16.25
C ARG A 213 -2.93 7.95 -14.91
N PHE A 214 -2.04 8.42 -14.04
CA PHE A 214 -2.39 8.94 -12.74
C PHE A 214 -2.29 10.46 -12.68
N PRO A 215 -3.19 11.15 -11.93
CA PRO A 215 -3.19 12.60 -11.84
C PRO A 215 -1.95 13.13 -11.13
N LYS A 216 -1.57 14.35 -11.47
CA LYS A 216 -0.43 15.08 -10.89
C LYS A 216 -0.93 16.33 -10.20
N HIS A 217 -1.38 16.21 -8.95
CA HIS A 217 -1.79 17.33 -8.10
C HIS A 217 -0.62 17.81 -7.20
N GLY A 218 0.34 16.92 -6.93
CA GLY A 218 1.47 17.17 -6.05
C GLY A 218 2.40 18.27 -6.59
N GLN A 219 2.75 19.21 -5.71
CA GLN A 219 3.62 20.37 -5.97
C GLN A 219 4.73 20.39 -4.92
N LEU A 220 5.77 19.56 -5.10
CA LEU A 220 6.85 19.44 -4.13
C LEU A 220 7.59 20.76 -3.94
N GLN A 221 7.75 21.57 -5.00
CA GLN A 221 8.35 22.89 -4.89
C GLN A 221 7.63 23.78 -3.87
N LYS A 222 6.29 23.75 -3.88
CA LYS A 222 5.46 24.49 -2.91
C LYS A 222 5.61 23.93 -1.49
N ALA A 223 5.59 22.61 -1.34
CA ALA A 223 5.81 21.97 -0.03
C ALA A 223 7.20 22.25 0.55
N TYR A 224 8.19 22.45 -0.31
CA TYR A 224 9.59 22.70 0.06
C TYR A 224 9.93 24.20 0.26
N GLU A 225 8.99 25.10 -0.07
CA GLU A 225 9.24 26.55 -0.03
C GLU A 225 9.69 26.99 1.37
N GLY A 226 10.81 27.74 1.42
CA GLY A 226 11.40 28.22 2.67
C GLY A 226 12.26 27.20 3.44
N LEU A 227 12.22 25.90 3.12
CA LEU A 227 13.01 24.90 3.82
C LEU A 227 14.47 24.85 3.38
N GLY A 228 14.78 25.22 2.15
CA GLY A 228 16.16 25.19 1.65
C GLY A 228 17.13 26.13 2.37
N ALA A 229 16.61 27.19 2.98
CA ALA A 229 17.38 28.14 3.79
C ALA A 229 17.51 27.71 5.26
N GLN A 230 16.80 26.66 5.71
CA GLN A 230 16.79 26.19 7.08
C GLN A 230 17.71 24.98 7.23
N ALA A 231 18.69 25.06 8.14
CA ALA A 231 19.59 23.96 8.47
C ALA A 231 18.88 22.92 9.36
N LEU A 232 17.81 22.29 8.84
CA LEU A 232 17.10 21.24 9.56
C LEU A 232 17.81 19.90 9.40
N PRO A 233 18.06 19.19 10.51
CA PRO A 233 18.83 17.94 10.52
C PRO A 233 18.08 16.73 9.93
N LEU A 234 16.78 16.86 9.68
CA LEU A 234 15.95 15.78 9.14
C LEU A 234 14.80 16.39 8.33
N LYS A 235 14.58 15.87 7.13
CA LYS A 235 13.44 16.18 6.28
C LYS A 235 12.75 14.89 5.85
N ILE A 236 11.48 14.72 6.22
CA ILE A 236 10.65 13.56 5.88
C ILE A 236 9.57 14.01 4.89
N LEU A 237 9.40 13.28 3.79
CA LEU A 237 8.38 13.55 2.79
C LEU A 237 7.38 12.42 2.70
N MET A 238 6.09 12.73 2.79
CA MET A 238 4.99 11.85 2.40
C MET A 238 4.62 12.11 0.93
N SER A 239 4.74 11.09 0.09
CA SER A 239 4.37 11.14 -1.33
C SER A 239 3.84 9.77 -1.74
N HIS A 240 2.56 9.69 -2.10
CA HIS A 240 1.85 8.43 -2.29
C HIS A 240 2.50 7.49 -3.31
N ASP A 241 2.72 7.94 -4.55
CA ASP A 241 3.30 7.11 -5.63
C ASP A 241 4.84 7.12 -5.58
N PRO A 242 5.49 5.95 -5.42
CA PRO A 242 6.95 5.84 -5.32
C PRO A 242 7.70 6.27 -6.58
N SER A 243 7.04 6.37 -7.74
CA SER A 243 7.69 6.86 -8.97
C SER A 243 8.13 8.33 -8.88
N HIS A 244 7.57 9.09 -7.94
CA HIS A 244 7.99 10.46 -7.66
C HIS A 244 9.46 10.55 -7.22
N TRP A 245 9.93 9.55 -6.48
CA TRP A 245 11.29 9.51 -5.94
C TRP A 245 12.35 9.55 -7.03
N ASP A 246 12.28 8.63 -8.01
CA ASP A 246 13.22 8.59 -9.14
C ASP A 246 13.04 9.79 -10.10
N ALA A 247 11.81 10.25 -10.27
CA ALA A 247 11.52 11.25 -11.29
C ALA A 247 11.87 12.69 -10.88
N GLN A 248 11.78 13.02 -9.59
CA GLN A 248 11.97 14.37 -9.11
C GLN A 248 12.74 14.45 -7.78
N ILE A 249 12.34 13.67 -6.75
CA ILE A 249 12.82 13.89 -5.38
C ILE A 249 14.32 13.69 -5.32
N ARG A 250 14.80 12.55 -5.79
CA ARG A 250 16.20 12.13 -5.68
C ARG A 250 17.20 13.11 -6.32
N SER A 251 16.83 13.65 -7.47
CA SER A 251 17.72 14.54 -8.23
C SER A 251 17.62 16.01 -7.83
N SER A 252 16.41 16.48 -7.47
CA SER A 252 16.12 17.89 -7.28
C SER A 252 16.06 18.34 -5.82
N TYR A 253 15.90 17.38 -4.89
CA TYR A 253 15.80 17.64 -3.45
C TYR A 253 16.71 16.68 -2.66
N PRO A 254 18.03 16.76 -2.82
CA PRO A 254 18.98 15.79 -2.28
C PRO A 254 19.07 15.78 -0.75
N ASP A 255 18.48 16.76 -0.09
CA ASP A 255 18.43 16.93 1.36
C ASP A 255 17.09 16.45 1.99
N ILE A 256 16.23 15.80 1.22
CA ILE A 256 15.12 15.01 1.77
C ILE A 256 15.69 13.65 2.15
N ASP A 257 15.75 13.38 3.46
CA ASP A 257 16.40 12.17 4.01
C ASP A 257 15.55 10.93 3.86
N LEU A 258 14.22 11.05 4.09
CA LEU A 258 13.30 9.93 4.06
C LEU A 258 12.03 10.29 3.27
N THR A 259 11.74 9.53 2.23
CA THR A 259 10.46 9.56 1.52
C THR A 259 9.63 8.34 1.90
N LEU A 260 8.36 8.55 2.20
CA LEU A 260 7.39 7.51 2.52
C LEU A 260 6.33 7.44 1.44
N SER A 261 6.11 6.25 0.90
CA SER A 261 5.16 6.00 -0.20
C SER A 261 4.34 4.72 0.04
N GLY A 262 3.26 4.55 -0.73
CA GLY A 262 2.42 3.35 -0.78
C GLY A 262 2.10 2.94 -2.21
N HIS A 263 0.82 3.02 -2.61
CA HIS A 263 0.29 2.93 -3.96
C HIS A 263 0.35 1.55 -4.62
N THR A 264 1.44 0.82 -4.49
CA THR A 264 1.69 -0.40 -5.27
C THR A 264 0.98 -1.62 -4.74
N HIS A 265 0.64 -1.64 -3.45
CA HIS A 265 0.15 -2.80 -2.68
C HIS A 265 1.03 -4.07 -2.80
N GLY A 266 2.20 -3.98 -3.46
CA GLY A 266 2.89 -5.15 -3.96
C GLY A 266 1.99 -6.01 -4.84
N MET A 267 1.00 -5.39 -5.53
CA MET A 267 -0.07 -6.03 -6.31
C MET A 267 -0.91 -7.04 -5.51
N GLN A 268 -0.83 -7.02 -4.17
CA GLN A 268 -1.49 -7.99 -3.26
C GLN A 268 -1.17 -9.47 -3.58
N PHE A 269 -0.27 -9.69 -4.51
CA PHE A 269 0.11 -10.99 -5.04
C PHE A 269 1.62 -11.08 -5.26
N GLY A 270 2.25 -12.12 -4.73
CA GLY A 270 3.69 -12.30 -4.91
C GLY A 270 4.29 -13.33 -3.95
N ILE A 271 5.60 -13.28 -3.86
CA ILE A 271 6.39 -14.13 -2.96
C ILE A 271 7.29 -13.20 -2.14
N GLU A 272 7.22 -13.30 -0.83
CA GLU A 272 8.10 -12.58 0.07
C GLU A 272 8.71 -13.56 1.08
N LEU A 273 9.98 -13.87 0.86
CA LEU A 273 10.82 -14.71 1.71
C LEU A 273 12.00 -13.86 2.22
N PRO A 274 12.70 -14.25 3.30
CA PRO A 274 13.82 -13.47 3.84
C PRO A 274 14.91 -13.13 2.80
N TRP A 275 15.09 -13.98 1.78
CA TRP A 275 16.13 -13.85 0.75
C TRP A 275 15.58 -13.48 -0.63
N MET A 276 14.27 -13.45 -0.85
CA MET A 276 13.66 -13.20 -2.17
C MET A 276 12.34 -12.46 -2.03
N LYS A 277 12.19 -11.45 -2.84
CA LYS A 277 10.97 -10.65 -2.96
C LYS A 277 10.58 -10.56 -4.44
N TRP A 278 9.39 -11.03 -4.80
CA TRP A 278 8.88 -10.98 -6.16
C TRP A 278 7.38 -10.67 -6.18
N SER A 279 7.00 -9.78 -7.08
CA SER A 279 5.60 -9.50 -7.44
C SER A 279 5.56 -9.05 -8.90
N PRO A 280 4.47 -9.30 -9.64
CA PRO A 280 4.32 -8.76 -11.00
C PRO A 280 4.46 -7.24 -11.06
N VAL A 281 4.16 -6.52 -9.99
CA VAL A 281 4.28 -5.06 -9.92
C VAL A 281 5.72 -4.56 -10.16
N GLN A 282 6.75 -5.39 -9.92
CA GLN A 282 8.15 -5.03 -10.16
C GLN A 282 8.46 -4.66 -11.61
N TYR A 283 7.66 -5.15 -12.56
CA TYR A 283 7.78 -4.82 -13.97
C TYR A 283 7.18 -3.44 -14.32
N MET A 284 6.41 -2.87 -13.37
CA MET A 284 5.81 -1.54 -13.49
C MET A 284 6.50 -0.50 -12.60
N TYR A 285 6.91 -0.90 -11.40
CA TYR A 285 7.55 -0.06 -10.38
C TYR A 285 8.85 -0.69 -9.92
N LYS A 286 9.95 0.01 -10.14
CA LYS A 286 11.27 -0.40 -9.64
C LYS A 286 11.28 -0.51 -8.12
N GLN A 287 10.75 0.53 -7.47
CA GLN A 287 10.57 0.60 -6.03
C GLN A 287 9.11 0.27 -5.72
N TRP A 288 8.86 -0.96 -5.30
CA TRP A 288 7.49 -1.43 -5.10
C TRP A 288 7.18 -1.92 -3.68
N ALA A 289 8.16 -2.16 -2.83
CA ALA A 289 7.96 -2.56 -1.44
C ALA A 289 9.23 -2.51 -0.61
N GLY A 290 9.15 -2.00 0.62
CA GLY A 290 10.25 -1.93 1.59
C GLY A 290 11.21 -0.78 1.34
N LEU A 291 12.41 -0.87 1.93
CA LEU A 291 13.41 0.18 1.92
C LEU A 291 14.28 0.15 0.65
N TYR A 292 14.49 1.34 0.08
CA TYR A 292 15.46 1.63 -0.97
C TYR A 292 16.33 2.80 -0.52
N SER A 293 17.60 2.83 -0.94
CA SER A 293 18.54 3.88 -0.56
C SER A 293 19.37 4.30 -1.77
N ASP A 294 19.65 5.60 -1.86
CA ASP A 294 20.62 6.18 -2.79
C ASP A 294 21.41 7.25 -2.07
N GLY A 295 22.68 6.97 -1.78
CA GLY A 295 23.50 7.80 -0.93
C GLY A 295 22.90 7.96 0.48
N GLN A 296 22.49 9.18 0.81
CA GLN A 296 21.89 9.52 2.10
C GLN A 296 20.36 9.60 2.06
N GLN A 297 19.77 9.46 0.88
CA GLN A 297 18.32 9.48 0.70
C GLN A 297 17.73 8.08 0.80
N HIS A 298 16.60 8.00 1.45
CA HIS A 298 15.87 6.77 1.65
C HIS A 298 14.44 6.90 1.14
N LEU A 299 13.95 5.83 0.51
CA LEU A 299 12.55 5.66 0.18
C LEU A 299 12.03 4.39 0.86
N TYR A 300 10.94 4.50 1.58
CA TYR A 300 10.21 3.32 2.03
C TYR A 300 8.85 3.23 1.33
N VAL A 301 8.57 2.07 0.74
CA VAL A 301 7.28 1.79 0.06
C VAL A 301 6.51 0.77 0.88
N ASN A 302 5.42 1.23 1.50
CA ASN A 302 4.50 0.41 2.28
C ASN A 302 3.60 -0.42 1.34
N ARG A 303 3.23 -1.65 1.74
CA ARG A 303 2.40 -2.57 0.94
C ARG A 303 0.90 -2.36 1.11
N GLY A 304 0.50 -1.33 1.85
CA GLY A 304 -0.89 -0.99 2.15
C GLY A 304 -1.45 -1.74 3.35
N PHE A 305 -2.28 -1.03 4.10
CA PHE A 305 -3.04 -1.54 5.25
C PHE A 305 -4.27 -2.34 4.80
N GLY A 306 -4.96 -1.85 3.77
CA GLY A 306 -6.15 -2.47 3.20
C GLY A 306 -5.88 -3.29 1.94
N PHE A 307 -6.88 -3.35 1.09
CA PHE A 307 -6.84 -4.09 -0.19
C PHE A 307 -7.81 -3.45 -1.18
N LEU A 308 -7.56 -3.65 -2.48
CA LEU A 308 -8.36 -3.10 -3.57
C LEU A 308 -8.49 -4.11 -4.70
N GLY A 309 -9.67 -4.21 -5.31
CA GLY A 309 -9.95 -5.12 -6.43
C GLY A 309 -10.01 -6.58 -5.97
N TYR A 310 -8.87 -7.25 -5.87
CA TYR A 310 -8.82 -8.59 -5.28
C TYR A 310 -9.03 -8.51 -3.76
N GLN A 311 -10.09 -9.16 -3.27
CA GLN A 311 -10.49 -9.18 -1.85
C GLN A 311 -9.60 -10.11 -1.00
N GLY A 312 -8.28 -9.98 -1.16
CA GLY A 312 -7.32 -10.86 -0.51
C GLY A 312 -5.87 -10.41 -0.65
N ARG A 313 -4.99 -11.17 0.02
CA ARG A 313 -3.54 -10.97 0.01
C ARG A 313 -2.85 -12.31 -0.15
N LEU A 314 -2.26 -12.58 -1.32
CA LEU A 314 -1.55 -13.84 -1.61
C LEU A 314 -0.04 -13.60 -1.65
N GLY A 315 0.65 -13.97 -0.56
CA GLY A 315 2.10 -13.85 -0.41
C GLY A 315 2.62 -12.47 -0.05
N ILE A 316 1.84 -11.40 -0.32
CA ILE A 316 2.14 -10.01 0.09
C ILE A 316 1.08 -9.58 1.10
N LEU A 317 1.39 -9.64 2.39
CA LEU A 317 0.46 -9.33 3.48
C LEU A 317 0.22 -7.82 3.63
N PRO A 318 -0.92 -7.40 4.25
CA PRO A 318 -1.11 -6.01 4.67
C PRO A 318 0.00 -5.60 5.64
N GLU A 319 0.39 -4.33 5.59
CA GLU A 319 1.59 -3.86 6.30
C GLU A 319 1.32 -2.69 7.24
N ILE A 320 1.90 -2.81 8.44
CA ILE A 320 2.13 -1.72 9.39
C ILE A 320 3.64 -1.55 9.48
N THR A 321 4.17 -0.40 9.04
CA THR A 321 5.62 -0.15 9.08
C THR A 321 5.99 0.64 10.33
N VAL A 322 7.00 0.19 11.05
CA VAL A 322 7.59 0.88 12.20
C VAL A 322 9.02 1.23 11.88
N ILE A 323 9.32 2.52 11.78
CA ILE A 323 10.67 3.04 11.51
C ILE A 323 11.19 3.68 12.79
N GLU A 324 12.31 3.19 13.30
CA GLU A 324 13.06 3.80 14.40
C GLU A 324 14.30 4.48 13.83
N LEU A 325 14.43 5.79 14.01
CA LEU A 325 15.58 6.55 13.54
C LEU A 325 16.80 6.33 14.44
N ALA A 326 18.01 6.21 13.83
CA ALA A 326 19.24 5.89 14.53
C ALA A 326 20.43 6.73 14.05
#